data_f87d577fcc17bfc9ee46fa3364b92992
#
_entry.id   f87d577fcc17bfc9ee46fa3364b92992
#
_cell.length_a   1.000
_cell.length_b   1.000
_cell.length_c   1.000
_cell.angle_alpha   90.00
_cell.angle_beta   90.00
_cell.angle_gamma   90.00
#
_symmetry.space_group_name_H-M   'P 1'
#
loop_
_entity.id
_entity.type
_entity.pdbx_description
1 polymer ?
#
loop_
_entity_poly.entity_id
_entity_poly.type
_entity_poly.pdbx_seq_one_letter_code
_entity_poly.pdbx_strand_id
1 'polypeptide(L)'
;METRKEDGNLHRSGKRTGYLIYSSEGYMSVSFMKAGRTEFASGDIRGGSVEEKIEAFNGYISYSGRFEVSEDTVTHVIEVSLFPNWIGERQERYYELSNDRLTLSTPLQLVGGMKLSSHLVWEKVGA
;
A
#
# COMPACT_ATOMS: atom_id res chain seq x y z
N MET A 1 -0.49 -9.62 -2.56
CA MET A 1 0.13 -8.57 -3.38
C MET A 1 1.12 -9.17 -4.36
N GLU A 2 1.09 -8.72 -5.56
CA GLU A 2 2.07 -9.08 -6.58
C GLU A 2 2.82 -7.83 -7.01
N THR A 3 4.09 -7.99 -7.34
CA THR A 3 4.85 -6.97 -8.04
C THR A 3 5.31 -7.52 -9.38
N ARG A 4 5.28 -6.68 -10.41
CA ARG A 4 5.64 -7.07 -11.77
C ARG A 4 6.68 -6.12 -12.34
N LYS A 5 7.58 -6.67 -13.16
CA LYS A 5 8.60 -5.91 -13.89
C LYS A 5 7.98 -5.15 -15.06
N GLU A 6 8.76 -4.28 -15.71
CA GLU A 6 8.31 -3.52 -16.89
C GLU A 6 7.78 -4.42 -18.01
N ASP A 7 8.33 -5.62 -18.18
CA ASP A 7 7.90 -6.58 -19.19
C ASP A 7 6.64 -7.35 -18.80
N GLY A 8 6.05 -7.08 -17.66
CA GLY A 8 4.85 -7.74 -17.14
C GLY A 8 5.12 -9.05 -16.40
N ASN A 9 6.37 -9.52 -16.38
CA ASN A 9 6.71 -10.75 -15.67
C ASN A 9 6.64 -10.56 -14.16
N LEU A 10 6.18 -11.61 -13.46
CA LEU A 10 6.09 -11.60 -12.01
C LEU A 10 7.47 -11.41 -11.38
N HIS A 11 7.58 -10.45 -10.48
CA HIS A 11 8.79 -10.22 -9.69
C HIS A 11 8.67 -10.91 -8.33
N ARG A 12 7.58 -10.62 -7.61
CA ARG A 12 7.29 -11.23 -6.31
C ARG A 12 5.79 -11.36 -6.12
N SER A 13 5.40 -12.34 -5.31
CA SER A 13 4.07 -12.42 -4.77
C SER A 13 4.15 -12.75 -3.28
N GLY A 14 3.16 -12.31 -2.53
CA GLY A 14 3.10 -12.58 -1.11
C GLY A 14 1.84 -12.03 -0.50
N LYS A 15 1.45 -12.65 0.60
CA LYS A 15 0.28 -12.20 1.36
C LYS A 15 0.61 -10.94 2.15
N ARG A 16 -0.36 -10.03 2.17
CA ARG A 16 -0.33 -8.84 3.00
C ARG A 16 -1.60 -8.81 3.84
N THR A 17 -1.51 -8.25 5.02
CA THR A 17 -2.65 -8.04 5.92
C THR A 17 -2.83 -6.55 6.13
N GLY A 18 -4.05 -6.07 5.96
CA GLY A 18 -4.32 -4.65 6.16
C GLY A 18 -5.74 -4.27 5.80
N TYR A 19 -5.96 -2.97 5.80
CA TYR A 19 -7.27 -2.40 5.50
C TYR A 19 -7.13 -1.26 4.51
N LEU A 20 -8.12 -1.17 3.63
CA LEU A 20 -8.30 -0.05 2.73
C LEU A 20 -9.70 0.48 2.98
N ILE A 21 -9.80 1.76 3.30
CA ILE A 21 -11.07 2.39 3.66
C ILE A 21 -11.28 3.59 2.76
N TYR A 22 -12.46 3.64 2.14
CA TYR A 22 -12.94 4.82 1.41
C TYR A 22 -14.22 5.29 2.07
N SER A 23 -14.28 6.57 2.43
CA SER A 23 -15.48 7.14 3.03
C SER A 23 -16.34 7.83 1.97
N SER A 24 -17.62 7.96 2.28
CA SER A 24 -18.57 8.66 1.40
C SER A 24 -18.26 10.15 1.26
N GLU A 25 -17.50 10.71 2.20
CA GLU A 25 -17.10 12.12 2.18
C GLU A 25 -15.85 12.39 1.34
N GLY A 26 -15.25 11.36 0.76
CA GLY A 26 -14.10 11.53 -0.12
C GLY A 26 -12.75 11.36 0.56
N TYR A 27 -12.70 10.76 1.74
CA TYR A 27 -11.46 10.45 2.44
C TYR A 27 -11.10 8.98 2.30
N MET A 28 -9.82 8.69 2.31
CA MET A 28 -9.33 7.32 2.24
C MET A 28 -8.20 7.09 3.23
N SER A 29 -8.04 5.84 3.61
CA SER A 29 -6.91 5.40 4.43
C SER A 29 -6.54 3.99 4.05
N VAL A 30 -5.26 3.71 3.94
CA VAL A 30 -4.76 2.38 3.68
C VAL A 30 -3.61 2.07 4.62
N SER A 31 -3.60 0.85 5.14
CA SER A 31 -2.51 0.32 5.93
C SER A 31 -2.39 -1.16 5.65
N PHE A 32 -1.21 -1.63 5.30
CA PHE A 32 -0.99 -3.05 5.15
C PHE A 32 0.44 -3.41 5.52
N MET A 33 0.62 -4.65 5.94
CA MET A 33 1.90 -5.17 6.41
C MET A 33 2.20 -6.54 5.83
N LYS A 34 3.48 -6.88 5.75
CA LYS A 34 3.90 -8.22 5.39
C LYS A 34 3.57 -9.20 6.52
N ALA A 35 3.48 -10.49 6.20
CA ALA A 35 3.29 -11.54 7.19
C ALA A 35 4.57 -11.75 8.03
N GLY A 36 4.38 -12.25 9.25
CA GLY A 36 5.51 -12.71 10.08
C GLY A 36 6.41 -11.60 10.59
N ARG A 37 5.85 -10.43 10.89
CA ARG A 37 6.64 -9.33 11.44
C ARG A 37 7.20 -9.70 12.82
N THR A 38 8.50 -9.45 13.00
CA THR A 38 9.19 -9.75 14.25
C THR A 38 9.01 -8.61 15.24
N GLU A 39 8.66 -8.95 16.48
CA GLU A 39 8.59 -7.96 17.56
C GLU A 39 9.98 -7.43 17.89
N PHE A 40 10.04 -6.20 18.35
CA PHE A 40 11.27 -5.63 18.89
C PHE A 40 11.60 -6.31 20.23
N ALA A 41 12.89 -6.46 20.51
CA ALA A 41 13.33 -6.96 21.79
C ALA A 41 12.95 -6.00 22.93
N SER A 42 12.94 -4.69 22.65
CA SER A 42 12.46 -3.68 23.59
C SER A 42 10.95 -3.50 23.43
N GLY A 43 10.23 -3.35 24.55
CA GLY A 43 8.82 -2.99 24.53
C GLY A 43 8.56 -1.50 24.34
N ASP A 44 9.61 -0.69 24.23
CA ASP A 44 9.53 0.74 24.02
C ASP A 44 9.43 1.04 22.53
N ILE A 45 8.37 1.73 22.11
CA ILE A 45 8.14 2.08 20.71
C ILE A 45 9.27 2.94 20.11
N ARG A 46 10.01 3.64 20.94
CA ARG A 46 11.17 4.44 20.54
C ARG A 46 12.49 3.68 20.68
N GLY A 47 12.46 2.48 21.26
CA GLY A 47 13.63 1.63 21.39
C GLY A 47 13.90 0.82 20.12
N GLY A 48 14.74 -0.18 20.27
CA GLY A 48 15.09 -1.09 19.18
C GLY A 48 16.40 -0.75 18.50
N SER A 49 16.93 -1.73 17.81
CA SER A 49 18.15 -1.59 17.01
C SER A 49 17.84 -0.91 15.68
N VAL A 50 18.88 -0.47 14.99
CA VAL A 50 18.76 0.11 13.64
C VAL A 50 18.17 -0.93 12.68
N GLU A 51 18.62 -2.16 12.75
CA GLU A 51 18.14 -3.26 11.90
C GLU A 51 16.65 -3.54 12.14
N GLU A 52 16.21 -3.54 13.39
CA GLU A 52 14.80 -3.74 13.73
C GLU A 52 13.93 -2.63 13.14
N LYS A 53 14.39 -1.39 13.22
CA LYS A 53 13.67 -0.23 12.67
C LYS A 53 13.58 -0.27 11.14
N ILE A 54 14.66 -0.66 10.47
CA ILE A 54 14.69 -0.79 9.01
C ILE A 54 13.71 -1.88 8.57
N GLU A 55 13.74 -3.03 9.23
CA GLU A 55 12.85 -4.13 8.89
C GLU A 55 11.38 -3.76 9.13
N ALA A 56 11.09 -3.09 10.23
CA ALA A 56 9.74 -2.63 10.53
C ALA A 56 9.22 -1.65 9.48
N PHE A 57 10.05 -0.70 9.08
CA PHE A 57 9.69 0.26 8.04
C PHE A 57 9.44 -0.44 6.71
N ASN A 58 10.34 -1.33 6.29
CA ASN A 58 10.25 -2.01 5.01
C ASN A 58 9.08 -2.99 4.92
N GLY A 59 8.55 -3.43 6.05
CA GLY A 59 7.44 -4.38 6.10
C GLY A 59 6.06 -3.76 6.28
N TYR A 60 5.92 -2.46 6.13
CA TYR A 60 4.67 -1.74 6.40
C TYR A 60 4.47 -0.59 5.43
N ILE A 61 3.24 -0.39 5.01
CA ILE A 61 2.83 0.76 4.20
C ILE A 61 1.60 1.38 4.85
N SER A 62 1.60 2.70 4.98
CA SER A 62 0.44 3.43 5.48
C SER A 62 0.40 4.83 4.90
N TYR A 63 -0.76 5.21 4.41
CA TYR A 63 -1.03 6.60 4.07
C TYR A 63 -2.53 6.89 4.10
N SER A 64 -2.86 8.16 4.22
CA SER A 64 -4.24 8.63 4.28
C SER A 64 -4.34 9.98 3.60
N GLY A 65 -5.53 10.30 3.16
CA GLY A 65 -5.82 11.58 2.53
C GLY A 65 -7.18 11.56 1.88
N ARG A 66 -7.26 12.13 0.69
CA ARG A 66 -8.50 12.20 -0.08
C ARG A 66 -8.41 11.30 -1.29
N PHE A 67 -9.55 11.05 -1.92
CA PHE A 67 -9.56 10.30 -3.17
C PHE A 67 -10.53 10.89 -4.16
N GLU A 68 -10.22 10.70 -5.43
CA GLU A 68 -11.06 11.08 -6.56
C GLU A 68 -11.18 9.88 -7.49
N VAL A 69 -12.39 9.62 -7.99
CA VAL A 69 -12.66 8.49 -8.86
C VAL A 69 -12.90 8.99 -10.27
N SER A 70 -12.25 8.36 -11.23
CA SER A 70 -12.53 8.49 -12.65
C SER A 70 -13.08 7.17 -13.19
N GLU A 71 -13.18 7.04 -14.50
CA GLU A 71 -13.82 5.90 -15.14
C GLU A 71 -13.13 4.57 -14.80
N ASP A 72 -11.79 4.54 -14.86
CA ASP A 72 -11.01 3.33 -14.62
C ASP A 72 -9.88 3.52 -13.60
N THR A 73 -9.80 4.70 -13.01
CA THR A 73 -8.76 5.03 -12.03
C THR A 73 -9.33 5.65 -10.77
N VAL A 74 -8.62 5.45 -9.68
CA VAL A 74 -8.82 6.19 -8.45
C VAL A 74 -7.50 6.89 -8.13
N THR A 75 -7.58 8.18 -7.80
CA THR A 75 -6.42 8.97 -7.42
C THR A 75 -6.42 9.20 -5.92
N HIS A 76 -5.33 8.79 -5.28
CA HIS A 76 -5.11 9.05 -3.86
C HIS A 76 -4.33 10.35 -3.72
N VAL A 77 -4.93 11.31 -3.02
CA VAL A 77 -4.29 12.60 -2.69
C VAL A 77 -3.75 12.47 -1.28
N ILE A 78 -2.46 12.22 -1.17
CA ILE A 78 -1.84 11.78 0.07
C ILE A 78 -1.51 12.97 0.97
N GLU A 79 -2.01 12.95 2.19
CA GLU A 79 -1.80 14.00 3.19
C GLU A 79 -0.95 13.53 4.36
N VAL A 80 -1.07 12.24 4.72
CA VAL A 80 -0.34 11.60 5.82
C VAL A 80 0.26 10.32 5.28
N SER A 81 1.54 10.07 5.53
CA SER A 81 2.21 8.89 4.97
C SER A 81 3.37 8.42 5.82
N LEU A 82 3.54 7.10 5.90
CA LEU A 82 4.74 6.49 6.48
C LEU A 82 5.99 6.92 5.70
N PHE A 83 5.92 6.87 4.36
CA PHE A 83 7.02 7.32 3.51
C PHE A 83 6.88 8.82 3.25
N PRO A 84 7.79 9.65 3.80
CA PRO A 84 7.61 11.11 3.75
C PRO A 84 7.53 11.68 2.34
N ASN A 85 8.18 11.06 1.37
CA ASN A 85 8.22 11.55 0.00
C ASN A 85 6.84 11.58 -0.67
N TRP A 86 5.90 10.77 -0.16
CA TRP A 86 4.55 10.69 -0.75
C TRP A 86 3.61 11.79 -0.26
N ILE A 87 4.00 12.51 0.80
CA ILE A 87 3.15 13.58 1.34
C ILE A 87 2.96 14.66 0.28
N GLY A 88 1.71 14.96 -0.03
CA GLY A 88 1.35 15.95 -1.05
C GLY A 88 1.26 15.38 -2.47
N GLU A 89 1.60 14.12 -2.67
CA GLU A 89 1.50 13.49 -4.00
C GLU A 89 0.08 13.10 -4.33
N ARG A 90 -0.19 13.08 -5.62
CA ARG A 90 -1.41 12.52 -6.21
C ARG A 90 -1.01 11.23 -6.90
N GLN A 91 -1.40 10.10 -6.35
CA GLN A 91 -1.03 8.78 -6.89
C GLN A 91 -2.23 8.12 -7.52
N GLU A 92 -2.11 7.84 -8.81
CA GLU A 92 -3.15 7.20 -9.59
C GLU A 92 -3.06 5.68 -9.48
N ARG A 93 -4.22 5.05 -9.35
CA ARG A 93 -4.34 3.59 -9.30
C ARG A 93 -5.38 3.15 -10.32
N TYR A 94 -5.07 2.12 -11.07
CA TYR A 94 -6.08 1.45 -11.89
C TYR A 94 -6.89 0.56 -10.99
N TYR A 95 -8.20 0.49 -11.19
CA TYR A 95 -9.04 -0.37 -10.37
C TYR A 95 -9.96 -1.24 -11.19
N GLU A 96 -10.25 -2.41 -10.66
CA GLU A 96 -11.27 -3.32 -11.17
C GLU A 96 -12.12 -3.79 -10.00
N LEU A 97 -13.44 -3.65 -10.13
CA LEU A 97 -14.41 -4.17 -9.17
C LEU A 97 -15.06 -5.42 -9.74
N SER A 98 -15.07 -6.49 -8.96
CA SER A 98 -15.72 -7.73 -9.33
C SER A 98 -16.33 -8.34 -8.07
N ASN A 99 -17.66 -8.34 -7.98
CA ASN A 99 -18.41 -8.78 -6.78
C ASN A 99 -17.90 -7.99 -5.55
N ASP A 100 -17.35 -8.69 -4.56
CA ASP A 100 -16.86 -8.08 -3.33
C ASP A 100 -15.35 -7.87 -3.35
N ARG A 101 -14.74 -7.92 -4.52
CA ARG A 101 -13.28 -7.73 -4.67
C ARG A 101 -12.95 -6.46 -5.43
N LEU A 102 -11.95 -5.77 -4.91
CA LEU A 102 -11.35 -4.60 -5.55
C LEU A 102 -9.89 -4.92 -5.81
N THR A 103 -9.48 -4.84 -7.08
CA THR A 103 -8.08 -4.95 -7.45
C THR A 103 -7.54 -3.56 -7.76
N LEU A 104 -6.49 -3.16 -7.07
CA LEU A 104 -5.78 -1.92 -7.33
C LEU A 104 -4.41 -2.23 -7.93
N SER A 105 -4.09 -1.54 -9.01
CA SER A 105 -2.79 -1.69 -9.69
C SER A 105 -2.11 -0.34 -9.80
N THR A 106 -0.81 -0.32 -9.59
CA THR A 106 -0.02 0.90 -9.73
C THR A 106 0.60 0.99 -11.12
N PRO A 107 0.85 2.20 -11.62
CA PRO A 107 1.85 2.39 -12.68
C PRO A 107 3.21 1.91 -12.19
N LEU A 108 4.19 1.85 -13.09
CA LEU A 108 5.56 1.50 -12.69
C LEU A 108 6.11 2.51 -11.69
N GLN A 109 6.67 2.01 -10.61
CA GLN A 109 7.27 2.80 -9.53
C GLN A 109 8.66 2.27 -9.22
N LEU A 110 9.52 3.15 -8.74
CA LEU A 110 10.86 2.75 -8.29
C LEU A 110 10.76 2.07 -6.92
N VAL A 111 11.11 0.80 -6.87
CA VAL A 111 11.10 0.00 -5.64
C VAL A 111 12.38 -0.83 -5.59
N GLY A 112 13.23 -0.57 -4.60
CA GLY A 112 14.48 -1.33 -4.45
C GLY A 112 15.41 -1.21 -5.64
N GLY A 113 15.41 -0.07 -6.33
CA GLY A 113 16.23 0.15 -7.51
C GLY A 113 15.66 -0.41 -8.81
N MET A 114 14.48 -1.00 -8.77
CA MET A 114 13.80 -1.56 -9.95
C MET A 114 12.48 -0.84 -10.20
N LYS A 115 12.07 -0.77 -11.47
CA LYS A 115 10.74 -0.29 -11.82
C LYS A 115 9.75 -1.44 -11.77
N LEU A 116 8.81 -1.36 -10.84
CA LEU A 116 7.81 -2.40 -10.59
C LEU A 116 6.41 -1.80 -10.54
N SER A 117 5.43 -2.56 -11.03
CA SER A 117 4.03 -2.29 -10.74
C SER A 117 3.57 -3.20 -9.59
N SER A 118 2.67 -2.70 -8.76
CA SER A 118 2.10 -3.45 -7.64
C SER A 118 0.63 -3.73 -7.91
N HIS A 119 0.19 -4.91 -7.53
CA HIS A 119 -1.19 -5.37 -7.73
C HIS A 119 -1.70 -5.94 -6.41
N LEU A 120 -2.71 -5.29 -5.84
CA LEU A 120 -3.32 -5.69 -4.58
C LEU A 120 -4.78 -6.01 -4.79
N VAL A 121 -5.21 -7.14 -4.23
CA VAL A 121 -6.60 -7.54 -4.22
C VAL A 121 -7.16 -7.38 -2.82
N TRP A 122 -8.26 -6.64 -2.72
CA TRP A 122 -8.95 -6.35 -1.47
C TRP A 122 -10.34 -7.00 -1.49
N GLU A 123 -10.75 -7.56 -0.37
CA GLU A 123 -12.09 -8.09 -0.20
C GLU A 123 -12.92 -7.16 0.66
N LYS A 124 -14.18 -6.98 0.28
CA LYS A 124 -15.12 -6.17 1.04
C LYS A 124 -15.41 -6.81 2.38
N VAL A 125 -15.35 -6.02 3.45
CA VAL A 125 -15.69 -6.45 4.81
C VAL A 125 -17.01 -5.80 5.20
N GLY A 126 -17.93 -6.62 5.67
CA GLY A 126 -19.24 -6.15 6.09
C GLY A 126 -20.26 -6.11 4.97
N ALA A 127 -21.37 -5.50 5.24
CA ALA A 127 -22.51 -5.42 4.32
C ALA A 127 -22.34 -4.33 3.26
#